data_a30b3dca68e5d18186fee2f5bdc2d8ce
#
_entry.id   a30b3dca68e5d18186fee2f5bdc2d8ce
#
_cell.length_a   1.000
_cell.length_b   1.000
_cell.length_c   1.000
_cell.angle_alpha   90.00
_cell.angle_beta   90.00
_cell.angle_gamma   90.00
#
_symmetry.space_group_name_H-M   'P 1'
#
loop_
_entity.id
_entity.type
_entity.pdbx_description
1 polymer ?
#
loop_
_entity_poly.entity_id
_entity_poly.type
_entity_poly.pdbx_seq_one_letter_code
_entity_poly.pdbx_strand_id
1 'polypeptide(L)'
;MKRTALLFIAFTLSLSVFATSISVRILTTKVITSFIVSPVNGSYRIYGDGVLLAETDASGIYQLTLDNDSIQLKSFEKTLGRFGAVKLISQQVDGAFKIKSVVSESKVRTYEDDIYVSLTADHKQLQVINKVDIEKYIGGVVESESGSRTSGEYYKLQAILCRTYLLAHINRHVLEGFQVCDDVHCQAYLSRTVDPEVQKSVDATKGLVVVDDDLNLITAAFHSNCGGETVASQDVWAVSTSYLKSVKDTFCLHQPHAHWKRSIPLEDWKAYLQLKHKYPVDDSLKFVDATSFAQGNGRAIYFTDRDLKIPLKTIRADFQLKSTYFSIEQQGESVIFDGRGYGHGVGLCQEGAMRMADLKYSYKEILNFYYRGVHLVDLSALNYFRQE
;
A
#
# COMPACT_ATOMS: atom_id res chain seq x y z
N MET A 1 -67.96 29.28 0.10
CA MET A 1 -67.02 28.28 0.62
C MET A 1 -65.95 28.07 -0.41
N LYS A 2 -64.81 28.70 -0.26
CA LYS A 2 -63.62 28.52 -1.14
C LYS A 2 -62.72 27.47 -0.53
N ARG A 3 -62.50 26.36 -1.22
CA ARG A 3 -61.57 25.31 -0.82
C ARG A 3 -60.17 25.66 -1.37
N THR A 4 -59.26 26.00 -0.49
CA THR A 4 -57.84 26.23 -0.80
C THR A 4 -57.14 24.86 -0.75
N ALA A 5 -56.69 24.40 -1.93
CA ALA A 5 -55.85 23.18 -2.03
C ALA A 5 -54.39 23.56 -1.72
N LEU A 6 -53.84 23.01 -0.61
CA LEU A 6 -52.40 23.08 -0.32
C LEU A 6 -51.70 22.07 -1.18
N LEU A 7 -50.86 22.53 -2.12
CA LEU A 7 -49.94 21.68 -2.85
C LEU A 7 -48.68 21.45 -1.96
N PHE A 8 -48.49 20.23 -1.48
CA PHE A 8 -47.24 19.80 -0.86
C PHE A 8 -46.23 19.45 -1.97
N ILE A 9 -45.26 20.33 -2.21
CA ILE A 9 -44.12 20.04 -3.06
C ILE A 9 -43.13 19.27 -2.18
N ALA A 10 -43.06 17.94 -2.38
CA ALA A 10 -42.03 17.11 -1.81
C ALA A 10 -40.70 17.39 -2.53
N PHE A 11 -39.84 18.15 -1.86
CA PHE A 11 -38.45 18.35 -2.30
C PHE A 11 -37.68 17.06 -2.01
N THR A 12 -37.56 16.20 -3.00
CA THR A 12 -36.65 15.05 -2.94
C THR A 12 -35.23 15.59 -3.06
N LEU A 13 -34.54 15.76 -1.93
CA LEU A 13 -33.09 15.92 -1.92
C LEU A 13 -32.48 14.65 -2.51
N SER A 14 -32.13 14.68 -3.79
CA SER A 14 -31.23 13.69 -4.36
C SER A 14 -29.85 13.92 -3.77
N LEU A 15 -29.50 13.16 -2.72
CA LEU A 15 -28.14 13.00 -2.25
C LEU A 15 -27.33 12.43 -3.41
N SER A 16 -26.64 13.30 -4.14
CA SER A 16 -25.63 12.89 -5.10
C SER A 16 -24.50 12.19 -4.29
N VAL A 17 -24.58 10.89 -4.19
CA VAL A 17 -23.44 10.07 -3.76
C VAL A 17 -22.41 10.22 -4.87
N PHE A 18 -21.47 11.12 -4.70
CA PHE A 18 -20.29 11.17 -5.53
C PHE A 18 -19.54 9.86 -5.29
N ALA A 19 -19.76 8.89 -6.19
CA ALA A 19 -18.88 7.73 -6.29
C ALA A 19 -17.52 8.27 -6.71
N THR A 20 -16.63 8.44 -5.74
CA THR A 20 -15.28 8.95 -5.98
C THR A 20 -14.44 7.78 -6.49
N SER A 21 -14.34 7.62 -7.81
CA SER A 21 -13.48 6.62 -8.42
C SER A 21 -12.05 7.12 -8.50
N ILE A 22 -11.11 6.20 -8.31
CA ILE A 22 -9.68 6.43 -8.48
C ILE A 22 -9.13 5.56 -9.61
N SER A 23 -8.02 6.03 -10.20
CA SER A 23 -7.29 5.33 -11.25
C SER A 23 -6.05 4.67 -10.67
N VAL A 24 -6.03 3.35 -10.61
CA VAL A 24 -4.95 2.54 -10.04
C VAL A 24 -4.24 1.80 -11.17
N ARG A 25 -2.95 2.08 -11.40
CA ARG A 25 -2.15 1.24 -12.29
C ARG A 25 -1.89 -0.09 -11.62
N ILE A 26 -2.37 -1.18 -12.23
CA ILE A 26 -2.25 -2.54 -11.72
C ILE A 26 -1.21 -3.35 -12.51
N LEU A 27 -0.73 -4.46 -11.91
CA LEU A 27 0.30 -5.36 -12.46
C LEU A 27 1.68 -4.70 -12.61
N THR A 28 2.01 -3.72 -11.78
CA THR A 28 3.21 -2.88 -11.91
C THR A 28 4.52 -3.60 -11.60
N THR A 29 4.49 -4.74 -10.91
CA THR A 29 5.69 -5.48 -10.50
C THR A 29 6.43 -6.19 -11.65
N LYS A 30 5.85 -6.22 -12.86
CA LYS A 30 6.40 -6.88 -14.05
C LYS A 30 6.16 -6.04 -15.31
N VAL A 31 6.97 -6.26 -16.33
CA VAL A 31 6.71 -5.73 -17.67
C VAL A 31 5.54 -6.50 -18.29
N ILE A 32 4.47 -5.82 -18.64
CA ILE A 32 3.25 -6.42 -19.17
C ILE A 32 3.17 -6.16 -20.68
N THR A 33 3.38 -7.21 -21.48
CA THR A 33 3.18 -7.16 -22.93
C THR A 33 1.94 -7.92 -23.37
N SER A 34 1.39 -8.81 -22.55
CA SER A 34 0.14 -9.52 -22.83
C SER A 34 -0.54 -9.97 -21.53
N PHE A 35 -1.86 -9.88 -21.50
CA PHE A 35 -2.67 -10.41 -20.41
C PHE A 35 -4.02 -10.92 -20.91
N ILE A 36 -4.64 -11.78 -20.11
CA ILE A 36 -6.00 -12.29 -20.31
C ILE A 36 -6.91 -11.66 -19.28
N VAL A 37 -8.09 -11.24 -19.69
CA VAL A 37 -9.14 -10.69 -18.84
C VAL A 37 -10.47 -11.37 -19.12
N SER A 38 -11.27 -11.59 -18.07
CA SER A 38 -12.62 -12.13 -18.16
C SER A 38 -13.49 -11.55 -17.05
N PRO A 39 -14.71 -11.07 -17.32
CA PRO A 39 -15.65 -10.75 -16.26
C PRO A 39 -15.90 -11.97 -15.36
N VAL A 40 -16.20 -11.73 -14.10
CA VAL A 40 -16.61 -12.76 -13.12
C VAL A 40 -17.95 -12.42 -12.48
N ASN A 41 -18.30 -11.14 -12.51
CA ASN A 41 -19.60 -10.65 -12.11
C ASN A 41 -20.00 -9.47 -13.00
N GLY A 42 -21.28 -9.37 -13.33
CA GLY A 42 -21.81 -8.31 -14.19
C GLY A 42 -21.47 -8.47 -15.66
N SER A 43 -21.96 -7.53 -16.46
CA SER A 43 -21.66 -7.39 -17.89
C SER A 43 -20.77 -6.19 -18.14
N TYR A 44 -19.99 -6.26 -19.22
CA TYR A 44 -19.03 -5.24 -19.62
C TYR A 44 -19.23 -4.84 -21.07
N ARG A 45 -19.09 -3.54 -21.34
CA ARG A 45 -18.93 -3.01 -22.70
C ARG A 45 -17.45 -2.82 -23.01
N ILE A 46 -17.05 -3.33 -24.16
CA ILE A 46 -15.66 -3.27 -24.63
C ILE A 46 -15.56 -2.22 -25.73
N TYR A 47 -14.66 -1.25 -25.54
CA TYR A 47 -14.41 -0.18 -26.49
C TYR A 47 -12.97 -0.24 -26.99
N GLY A 48 -12.76 0.01 -28.28
CA GLY A 48 -11.46 0.28 -28.90
C GLY A 48 -11.48 1.66 -29.53
N ASP A 49 -10.55 2.54 -29.11
CA ASP A 49 -10.46 3.94 -29.53
C ASP A 49 -11.79 4.71 -29.45
N GLY A 50 -12.59 4.41 -28.42
CA GLY A 50 -13.89 5.02 -28.18
C GLY A 50 -15.06 4.39 -28.88
N VAL A 51 -14.86 3.44 -29.81
CA VAL A 51 -15.92 2.73 -30.53
C VAL A 51 -16.32 1.46 -29.75
N LEU A 52 -17.62 1.23 -29.56
CA LEU A 52 -18.15 0.01 -28.96
C LEU A 52 -17.89 -1.19 -29.89
N LEU A 53 -17.18 -2.20 -29.40
CA LEU A 53 -16.80 -3.40 -30.14
C LEU A 53 -17.64 -4.62 -29.80
N ALA A 54 -17.97 -4.75 -28.50
CA ALA A 54 -18.69 -5.91 -27.95
C ALA A 54 -19.32 -5.59 -26.59
N GLU A 55 -20.33 -6.37 -26.23
CA GLU A 55 -20.83 -6.54 -24.88
C GLU A 55 -20.52 -7.99 -24.44
N THR A 56 -20.15 -8.18 -23.18
CA THR A 56 -19.72 -9.47 -22.67
C THR A 56 -20.15 -9.65 -21.20
N ASP A 57 -20.28 -10.90 -20.80
CA ASP A 57 -20.54 -11.36 -19.44
C ASP A 57 -19.43 -12.31 -18.95
N ALA A 58 -19.69 -13.08 -17.91
CA ALA A 58 -18.74 -14.02 -17.32
C ALA A 58 -18.28 -15.15 -18.28
N SER A 59 -18.91 -15.34 -19.44
CA SER A 59 -18.50 -16.30 -20.48
C SER A 59 -17.38 -15.76 -21.37
N GLY A 60 -17.22 -14.43 -21.43
CA GLY A 60 -16.24 -13.76 -22.29
C GLY A 60 -14.81 -13.86 -21.78
N ILE A 61 -13.91 -14.26 -22.66
CA ILE A 61 -12.45 -14.27 -22.40
C ILE A 61 -11.77 -13.46 -23.49
N TYR A 62 -10.97 -12.49 -23.07
CA TYR A 62 -10.27 -11.58 -23.97
C TYR A 62 -8.78 -11.56 -23.65
N GLN A 63 -7.98 -11.53 -24.70
CA GLN A 63 -6.53 -11.33 -24.62
C GLN A 63 -6.20 -9.97 -25.22
N LEU A 64 -5.43 -9.19 -24.47
CA LEU A 64 -4.82 -7.94 -24.94
C LEU A 64 -3.31 -8.16 -25.04
N THR A 65 -2.74 -7.82 -26.19
CA THR A 65 -1.32 -8.03 -26.47
C THR A 65 -0.74 -6.79 -27.12
N LEU A 66 0.43 -6.37 -26.66
CA LEU A 66 1.23 -5.34 -27.33
C LEU A 66 1.65 -5.85 -28.73
N ASP A 67 1.30 -5.13 -29.77
CA ASP A 67 1.62 -5.45 -31.15
C ASP A 67 2.14 -4.17 -31.84
N ASN A 68 3.48 -4.03 -31.86
CA ASN A 68 4.15 -2.78 -32.23
C ASN A 68 3.64 -1.60 -31.37
N ASP A 69 3.15 -0.54 -32.00
CA ASP A 69 2.61 0.65 -31.33
C ASP A 69 1.10 0.59 -31.12
N SER A 70 0.54 -0.60 -30.95
CA SER A 70 -0.89 -0.82 -30.77
C SER A 70 -1.22 -1.97 -29.83
N ILE A 71 -2.46 -2.05 -29.41
CA ILE A 71 -3.01 -3.12 -28.58
C ILE A 71 -3.83 -4.04 -29.49
N GLN A 72 -3.38 -5.27 -29.73
CA GLN A 72 -4.20 -6.28 -30.36
C GLN A 72 -5.19 -6.84 -29.34
N LEU A 73 -6.49 -6.76 -29.67
CA LEU A 73 -7.58 -7.33 -28.86
C LEU A 73 -8.14 -8.57 -29.57
N LYS A 74 -8.16 -9.69 -28.84
CA LYS A 74 -8.72 -10.97 -29.30
C LYS A 74 -9.74 -11.48 -28.29
N SER A 75 -10.85 -12.05 -28.79
CA SER A 75 -11.67 -12.99 -28.03
C SER A 75 -11.18 -14.41 -28.28
N PHE A 76 -11.78 -15.39 -27.60
CA PHE A 76 -11.50 -16.80 -27.88
C PHE A 76 -11.79 -17.19 -29.34
N GLU A 77 -12.80 -16.56 -29.95
CA GLU A 77 -13.29 -16.92 -31.28
C GLU A 77 -12.62 -16.14 -32.43
N LYS A 78 -12.29 -14.86 -32.19
CA LYS A 78 -11.81 -13.96 -33.26
C LYS A 78 -10.95 -12.82 -32.77
N THR A 79 -10.17 -12.26 -33.68
CA THR A 79 -9.50 -10.97 -33.49
C THR A 79 -10.52 -9.82 -33.68
N LEU A 80 -10.63 -8.96 -32.67
CA LEU A 80 -11.54 -7.80 -32.69
C LEU A 80 -10.90 -6.58 -33.36
N GLY A 81 -9.59 -6.48 -33.36
CA GLY A 81 -8.85 -5.40 -34.00
C GLY A 81 -7.55 -5.02 -33.30
N ARG A 82 -6.98 -3.88 -33.73
CA ARG A 82 -5.83 -3.19 -33.13
C ARG A 82 -6.24 -1.77 -32.80
N PHE A 83 -5.85 -1.30 -31.61
CA PHE A 83 -6.31 -0.03 -31.05
C PHE A 83 -5.18 0.67 -30.30
N GLY A 84 -5.22 2.00 -30.22
CA GLY A 84 -4.36 2.80 -29.37
C GLY A 84 -4.75 2.68 -27.89
N ALA A 85 -6.06 2.52 -27.64
CA ALA A 85 -6.61 2.33 -26.30
C ALA A 85 -7.79 1.36 -26.28
N VAL A 86 -7.89 0.57 -25.21
CA VAL A 86 -9.01 -0.36 -24.98
C VAL A 86 -9.61 -0.09 -23.62
N LYS A 87 -10.95 -0.10 -23.52
CA LYS A 87 -11.66 0.05 -22.25
C LYS A 87 -12.66 -1.08 -22.08
N LEU A 88 -12.76 -1.62 -20.88
CA LEU A 88 -13.82 -2.51 -20.44
C LEU A 88 -14.58 -1.77 -19.34
N ILE A 89 -15.83 -1.39 -19.61
CA ILE A 89 -16.67 -0.58 -18.74
C ILE A 89 -17.77 -1.44 -18.15
N SER A 90 -17.79 -1.55 -16.84
CA SER A 90 -18.84 -2.27 -16.12
C SER A 90 -20.22 -1.63 -16.36
N GLN A 91 -21.22 -2.46 -16.55
CA GLN A 91 -22.62 -2.03 -16.68
C GLN A 91 -23.38 -2.16 -15.35
N GLN A 92 -22.71 -2.62 -14.30
CA GLN A 92 -23.30 -2.87 -12.97
C GLN A 92 -22.38 -2.36 -11.88
N VAL A 93 -22.96 -1.96 -10.76
CA VAL A 93 -22.22 -1.39 -9.60
C VAL A 93 -21.27 -2.42 -8.97
N ASP A 94 -21.62 -3.69 -9.03
CA ASP A 94 -20.86 -4.81 -8.45
C ASP A 94 -20.07 -5.59 -9.52
N GLY A 95 -19.85 -4.99 -10.69
CA GLY A 95 -19.06 -5.59 -11.76
C GLY A 95 -17.65 -5.91 -11.31
N ALA A 96 -17.19 -7.12 -11.64
CA ALA A 96 -15.86 -7.60 -11.30
C ALA A 96 -15.26 -8.42 -12.44
N PHE A 97 -13.94 -8.40 -12.56
CA PHE A 97 -13.19 -9.13 -13.57
C PHE A 97 -11.96 -9.80 -12.97
N LYS A 98 -11.57 -10.93 -13.55
CA LYS A 98 -10.28 -11.56 -13.28
C LYS A 98 -9.28 -11.22 -14.37
N ILE A 99 -8.02 -11.05 -14.00
CA ILE A 99 -6.93 -10.73 -14.91
C ILE A 99 -5.70 -11.58 -14.59
N LYS A 100 -4.98 -11.99 -15.63
CA LYS A 100 -3.74 -12.75 -15.51
C LYS A 100 -2.77 -12.33 -16.61
N SER A 101 -1.55 -11.92 -16.24
CA SER A 101 -0.47 -11.73 -17.23
C SER A 101 -0.11 -13.06 -17.88
N VAL A 102 0.14 -13.05 -19.21
CA VAL A 102 0.57 -14.22 -19.96
C VAL A 102 2.06 -14.49 -19.75
N VAL A 103 2.83 -13.47 -19.35
CA VAL A 103 4.26 -13.59 -19.09
C VAL A 103 4.49 -14.21 -17.71
N SER A 104 4.96 -15.46 -17.69
CA SER A 104 5.41 -16.31 -16.57
C SER A 104 4.79 -16.11 -15.16
N GLU A 105 4.49 -17.24 -14.50
CA GLU A 105 4.16 -17.40 -13.04
C GLU A 105 3.29 -16.32 -12.37
N SER A 106 2.43 -15.62 -13.12
CA SER A 106 1.53 -14.63 -12.54
C SER A 106 0.30 -15.31 -11.96
N LYS A 107 -0.04 -14.93 -10.72
CA LYS A 107 -1.31 -15.34 -10.10
C LYS A 107 -2.48 -14.63 -10.80
N VAL A 108 -3.62 -15.28 -10.85
CA VAL A 108 -4.88 -14.62 -11.22
C VAL A 108 -5.23 -13.63 -10.11
N ARG A 109 -5.58 -12.40 -10.51
CA ARG A 109 -6.07 -11.36 -9.62
C ARG A 109 -7.50 -10.98 -10.03
N THR A 110 -8.34 -10.60 -9.09
CA THR A 110 -9.70 -10.16 -9.35
C THR A 110 -9.86 -8.71 -8.86
N TYR A 111 -10.41 -7.86 -9.72
CA TYR A 111 -10.66 -6.46 -9.42
C TYR A 111 -12.12 -6.11 -9.73
N GLU A 112 -12.54 -4.94 -9.28
CA GLU A 112 -13.90 -4.43 -9.49
C GLU A 112 -13.89 -3.23 -10.42
N ASP A 113 -15.08 -2.90 -10.95
CA ASP A 113 -15.38 -1.76 -11.81
C ASP A 113 -14.64 -1.82 -13.17
N ASP A 114 -13.98 -0.74 -13.61
CA ASP A 114 -13.55 -0.59 -14.99
C ASP A 114 -12.07 -0.89 -15.22
N ILE A 115 -11.75 -1.26 -16.47
CA ILE A 115 -10.36 -1.38 -16.96
C ILE A 115 -10.13 -0.41 -18.10
N TYR A 116 -9.01 0.31 -18.04
CA TYR A 116 -8.48 1.14 -19.11
C TYR A 116 -7.10 0.64 -19.48
N VAL A 117 -6.85 0.40 -20.76
CA VAL A 117 -5.57 -0.11 -21.26
C VAL A 117 -5.05 0.81 -22.34
N SER A 118 -3.81 1.24 -22.18
CA SER A 118 -3.06 2.05 -23.14
C SER A 118 -1.62 1.54 -23.21
N LEU A 119 -0.78 2.18 -24.01
CA LEU A 119 0.65 1.95 -24.00
C LEU A 119 1.33 2.86 -22.97
N THR A 120 2.46 2.41 -22.40
CA THR A 120 3.35 3.31 -21.67
C THR A 120 3.98 4.33 -22.63
N ALA A 121 4.48 5.45 -22.11
CA ALA A 121 5.06 6.53 -22.92
C ALA A 121 6.22 6.08 -23.83
N ASP A 122 6.96 5.02 -23.43
CA ASP A 122 8.04 4.44 -24.23
C ASP A 122 7.55 3.32 -25.20
N HIS A 123 6.25 3.03 -25.23
CA HIS A 123 5.60 2.00 -26.03
C HIS A 123 6.10 0.57 -25.81
N LYS A 124 6.82 0.29 -24.70
CA LYS A 124 7.42 -1.03 -24.46
C LYS A 124 6.53 -1.99 -23.68
N GLN A 125 5.44 -1.51 -23.10
CA GLN A 125 4.52 -2.33 -22.32
C GLN A 125 3.10 -1.75 -22.31
N LEU A 126 2.16 -2.59 -21.94
CA LEU A 126 0.79 -2.18 -21.67
C LEU A 126 0.71 -1.49 -20.31
N GLN A 127 0.05 -0.33 -20.27
CA GLN A 127 -0.38 0.33 -19.04
C GLN A 127 -1.81 -0.10 -18.74
N VAL A 128 -1.98 -0.86 -17.65
CA VAL A 128 -3.30 -1.36 -17.25
C VAL A 128 -3.77 -0.58 -16.03
N ILE A 129 -4.88 0.12 -16.17
CA ILE A 129 -5.46 0.97 -15.13
C ILE A 129 -6.81 0.40 -14.73
N ASN A 130 -6.98 0.08 -13.45
CA ASN A 130 -8.27 -0.19 -12.84
C ASN A 130 -8.85 1.14 -12.36
N LYS A 131 -10.00 1.53 -12.91
CA LYS A 131 -10.76 2.68 -12.43
C LYS A 131 -11.84 2.17 -11.50
N VAL A 132 -11.66 2.35 -10.19
CA VAL A 132 -12.40 1.68 -9.14
C VAL A 132 -12.94 2.66 -8.11
N ASP A 133 -14.09 2.35 -7.49
CA ASP A 133 -14.59 3.09 -6.32
C ASP A 133 -13.56 3.08 -5.18
N ILE A 134 -13.44 4.20 -4.47
CA ILE A 134 -12.41 4.39 -3.44
C ILE A 134 -12.55 3.37 -2.31
N GLU A 135 -13.76 3.06 -1.87
CA GLU A 135 -13.98 2.14 -0.74
C GLU A 135 -13.73 0.68 -1.17
N LYS A 136 -14.04 0.31 -2.40
CA LYS A 136 -13.66 -1.00 -2.97
C LYS A 136 -12.14 -1.15 -3.05
N TYR A 137 -11.44 -0.11 -3.51
CA TYR A 137 -9.97 -0.09 -3.48
C TYR A 137 -9.43 -0.25 -2.06
N ILE A 138 -9.96 0.52 -1.09
CA ILE A 138 -9.54 0.42 0.32
C ILE A 138 -9.76 -1.00 0.86
N GLY A 139 -10.87 -1.64 0.55
CA GLY A 139 -11.11 -3.04 0.92
C GLY A 139 -10.02 -3.98 0.41
N GLY A 140 -9.68 -3.88 -0.87
CA GLY A 140 -8.61 -4.67 -1.48
C GLY A 140 -7.23 -4.39 -0.89
N VAL A 141 -6.92 -3.13 -0.57
CA VAL A 141 -5.66 -2.75 0.10
C VAL A 141 -5.60 -3.32 1.51
N VAL A 142 -6.67 -3.15 2.31
CA VAL A 142 -6.72 -3.66 3.70
C VAL A 142 -6.48 -5.17 3.73
N GLU A 143 -7.13 -5.93 2.84
CA GLU A 143 -6.93 -7.39 2.78
C GLU A 143 -5.52 -7.76 2.30
N SER A 144 -4.97 -7.01 1.33
CA SER A 144 -3.62 -7.26 0.80
C SER A 144 -2.52 -6.97 1.83
N GLU A 145 -2.68 -5.92 2.65
CA GLU A 145 -1.71 -5.49 3.67
C GLU A 145 -1.81 -6.28 4.97
N SER A 146 -3.02 -6.69 5.36
CA SER A 146 -3.30 -7.27 6.67
C SER A 146 -3.40 -8.79 6.66
N GLY A 147 -3.63 -9.38 5.50
CA GLY A 147 -4.09 -10.76 5.40
C GLY A 147 -5.51 -10.94 5.96
N SER A 148 -5.98 -12.18 5.97
CA SER A 148 -7.23 -12.59 6.58
C SER A 148 -7.02 -13.04 8.04
N ARG A 149 -8.07 -12.95 8.90
CA ARG A 149 -8.12 -13.50 10.27
C ARG A 149 -7.54 -12.61 11.37
N THR A 150 -7.84 -11.32 11.34
CA THR A 150 -7.63 -10.44 12.49
C THR A 150 -8.95 -9.81 12.94
N SER A 151 -8.90 -8.98 14.00
CA SER A 151 -10.09 -8.36 14.57
C SER A 151 -10.65 -7.23 13.68
N GLY A 152 -11.98 -7.08 13.66
CA GLY A 152 -12.66 -5.98 12.99
C GLY A 152 -12.18 -4.60 13.44
N GLU A 153 -11.76 -4.43 14.70
CA GLU A 153 -11.19 -3.17 15.18
C GLU A 153 -9.86 -2.83 14.49
N TYR A 154 -9.03 -3.84 14.22
CA TYR A 154 -7.82 -3.63 13.43
C TYR A 154 -8.17 -3.27 11.98
N TYR A 155 -9.11 -3.98 11.34
CA TYR A 155 -9.51 -3.67 9.96
C TYR A 155 -10.10 -2.26 9.82
N LYS A 156 -10.90 -1.79 10.80
CA LYS A 156 -11.38 -0.40 10.86
C LYS A 156 -10.22 0.60 10.87
N LEU A 157 -9.23 0.36 11.73
CA LEU A 157 -8.05 1.21 11.81
C LEU A 157 -7.27 1.22 10.50
N GLN A 158 -7.00 0.04 9.94
CA GLN A 158 -6.25 -0.10 8.70
C GLN A 158 -6.99 0.58 7.53
N ALA A 159 -8.32 0.46 7.45
CA ALA A 159 -9.13 1.14 6.43
C ALA A 159 -9.01 2.67 6.52
N ILE A 160 -9.07 3.22 7.73
CA ILE A 160 -8.89 4.66 7.97
C ILE A 160 -7.49 5.12 7.56
N LEU A 161 -6.45 4.38 7.94
CA LEU A 161 -5.06 4.72 7.59
C LEU A 161 -4.79 4.60 6.09
N CYS A 162 -5.28 3.54 5.44
CA CYS A 162 -5.14 3.36 4.00
C CYS A 162 -5.86 4.46 3.21
N ARG A 163 -7.06 4.86 3.63
CA ARG A 163 -7.81 5.96 3.04
C ARG A 163 -7.11 7.30 3.23
N THR A 164 -6.58 7.57 4.43
CA THR A 164 -5.81 8.78 4.73
C THR A 164 -4.56 8.86 3.85
N TYR A 165 -3.79 7.77 3.77
CA TYR A 165 -2.60 7.68 2.94
C TYR A 165 -2.91 7.89 1.45
N LEU A 166 -3.95 7.21 0.94
CA LEU A 166 -4.39 7.37 -0.44
C LEU A 166 -4.66 8.83 -0.79
N LEU A 167 -5.50 9.50 0.03
CA LEU A 167 -5.90 10.88 -0.23
C LEU A 167 -4.74 11.87 -0.07
N ALA A 168 -3.84 11.64 0.87
CA ALA A 168 -2.62 12.44 1.01
C ALA A 168 -1.66 12.31 -0.20
N HIS A 169 -1.75 11.21 -0.95
CA HIS A 169 -0.84 10.91 -2.07
C HIS A 169 -1.55 10.72 -3.41
N ILE A 170 -2.81 11.13 -3.52
CA ILE A 170 -3.68 10.86 -4.68
C ILE A 170 -3.15 11.41 -6.01
N ASN A 171 -2.27 12.41 -5.95
CA ASN A 171 -1.69 13.04 -7.12
C ASN A 171 -0.29 12.52 -7.50
N ARG A 172 0.18 11.43 -6.87
CA ARG A 172 1.57 10.95 -7.01
C ARG A 172 1.97 10.63 -8.44
N HIS A 173 1.06 10.08 -9.23
CA HIS A 173 1.31 9.62 -10.61
C HIS A 173 0.42 10.29 -11.66
N VAL A 174 -0.17 11.43 -11.36
CA VAL A 174 -1.10 12.12 -12.30
C VAL A 174 -0.42 12.44 -13.63
N LEU A 175 0.87 12.80 -13.63
CA LEU A 175 1.65 13.05 -14.85
C LEU A 175 1.88 11.79 -15.69
N GLU A 176 1.73 10.61 -15.10
CA GLU A 176 1.83 9.30 -15.79
C GLU A 176 0.45 8.78 -16.26
N GLY A 177 -0.63 9.54 -16.02
CA GLY A 177 -1.99 9.21 -16.45
C GLY A 177 -2.79 8.33 -15.49
N PHE A 178 -2.33 8.16 -14.25
CA PHE A 178 -3.04 7.45 -13.17
C PHE A 178 -2.75 8.12 -11.81
N GLN A 179 -3.42 7.72 -10.74
CA GLN A 179 -3.29 8.37 -9.43
C GLN A 179 -2.33 7.60 -8.51
N VAL A 180 -2.49 6.29 -8.39
CA VAL A 180 -1.68 5.42 -7.53
C VAL A 180 -1.35 4.10 -8.25
N CYS A 181 -0.32 3.38 -7.78
CA CYS A 181 0.03 2.05 -8.29
C CYS A 181 -0.31 0.95 -7.27
N ASP A 182 -0.31 -0.30 -7.72
CA ASP A 182 -0.68 -1.49 -6.94
C ASP A 182 0.46 -2.11 -6.13
N ASP A 183 1.60 -1.44 -6.03
CA ASP A 183 2.80 -1.92 -5.33
C ASP A 183 3.07 -1.11 -4.05
N VAL A 184 3.98 -1.61 -3.22
CA VAL A 184 4.45 -1.00 -1.95
C VAL A 184 4.97 0.44 -2.08
N HIS A 185 5.26 0.90 -3.29
CA HIS A 185 5.56 2.31 -3.58
C HIS A 185 4.37 3.22 -3.23
N CYS A 186 3.14 2.74 -3.45
CA CYS A 186 1.90 3.39 -3.01
C CYS A 186 1.28 2.56 -1.88
N GLN A 187 0.51 1.54 -2.21
CA GLN A 187 -0.08 0.57 -1.27
C GLN A 187 -0.29 -0.75 -2.02
N ALA A 188 -0.07 -1.88 -1.36
CA ALA A 188 -0.32 -3.18 -1.98
C ALA A 188 -1.83 -3.34 -2.29
N TYR A 189 -2.16 -3.44 -3.58
CA TYR A 189 -3.51 -3.68 -4.08
C TYR A 189 -3.51 -4.89 -5.00
N LEU A 190 -3.56 -6.08 -4.41
CA LEU A 190 -3.33 -7.32 -5.15
C LEU A 190 -4.60 -7.95 -5.73
N SER A 191 -5.76 -7.60 -5.18
CA SER A 191 -7.08 -8.09 -5.59
C SER A 191 -8.17 -7.27 -4.90
N ARG A 192 -9.45 -7.44 -5.32
CA ARG A 192 -10.58 -6.98 -4.53
C ARG A 192 -10.62 -7.73 -3.20
N THR A 193 -11.30 -7.15 -2.20
CA THR A 193 -11.59 -7.89 -0.96
C THR A 193 -12.59 -9.01 -1.21
N VAL A 194 -12.38 -10.12 -0.51
CA VAL A 194 -13.32 -11.25 -0.44
C VAL A 194 -13.69 -11.59 1.00
N ASP A 195 -13.01 -11.00 1.99
CA ASP A 195 -13.29 -11.18 3.41
C ASP A 195 -14.45 -10.26 3.84
N PRO A 196 -15.60 -10.85 4.27
CA PRO A 196 -16.77 -10.05 4.69
C PRO A 196 -16.50 -9.13 5.90
N GLU A 197 -15.58 -9.52 6.79
CA GLU A 197 -15.25 -8.70 7.97
C GLU A 197 -14.41 -7.48 7.58
N VAL A 198 -13.53 -7.61 6.57
CA VAL A 198 -12.83 -6.47 5.97
C VAL A 198 -13.85 -5.51 5.35
N GLN A 199 -14.76 -6.02 4.49
CA GLN A 199 -15.75 -5.17 3.84
C GLN A 199 -16.62 -4.44 4.87
N LYS A 200 -17.13 -5.15 5.87
CA LYS A 200 -17.93 -4.58 6.97
C LYS A 200 -17.16 -3.48 7.73
N SER A 201 -15.87 -3.66 7.94
CA SER A 201 -15.01 -2.70 8.64
C SER A 201 -14.74 -1.45 7.81
N VAL A 202 -14.54 -1.60 6.50
CA VAL A 202 -14.42 -0.50 5.54
C VAL A 202 -15.71 0.32 5.51
N ASP A 203 -16.86 -0.33 5.38
CA ASP A 203 -18.17 0.32 5.34
C ASP A 203 -18.46 1.08 6.64
N ALA A 204 -18.12 0.48 7.80
CA ALA A 204 -18.31 1.10 9.11
C ALA A 204 -17.42 2.34 9.37
N THR A 205 -16.37 2.52 8.55
CA THR A 205 -15.43 3.64 8.65
C THR A 205 -15.39 4.48 7.37
N LYS A 206 -16.39 4.32 6.51
CA LYS A 206 -16.48 5.07 5.26
C LYS A 206 -16.35 6.58 5.50
N GLY A 207 -15.50 7.23 4.70
CA GLY A 207 -15.25 8.66 4.80
C GLY A 207 -14.37 9.11 5.97
N LEU A 208 -14.05 8.24 6.95
CA LEU A 208 -13.19 8.63 8.08
C LEU A 208 -11.72 8.68 7.64
N VAL A 209 -11.05 9.79 8.00
CA VAL A 209 -9.62 10.04 7.77
C VAL A 209 -8.97 10.62 9.01
N VAL A 210 -7.63 10.63 9.04
CA VAL A 210 -6.85 11.18 10.14
C VAL A 210 -6.15 12.45 9.69
N VAL A 211 -6.26 13.50 10.50
CA VAL A 211 -5.61 14.80 10.29
C VAL A 211 -4.75 15.19 11.47
N ASP A 212 -3.80 16.10 11.25
CA ASP A 212 -3.05 16.79 12.30
C ASP A 212 -3.84 18.00 12.88
N ASP A 213 -3.21 18.74 13.80
CA ASP A 213 -3.82 19.92 14.44
C ASP A 213 -4.12 21.06 13.43
N ASP A 214 -3.46 21.08 12.29
CA ASP A 214 -3.68 22.05 11.19
C ASP A 214 -4.71 21.55 10.16
N LEU A 215 -5.41 20.46 10.44
CA LEU A 215 -6.39 19.79 9.56
C LEU A 215 -5.79 19.27 8.24
N ASN A 216 -4.48 19.03 8.17
CA ASN A 216 -3.86 18.36 7.05
C ASN A 216 -3.94 16.83 7.23
N LEU A 217 -4.17 16.11 6.14
CA LEU A 217 -4.10 14.65 6.16
C LEU A 217 -2.69 14.23 6.61
N ILE A 218 -2.61 13.33 7.58
CA ILE A 218 -1.32 12.83 8.07
C ILE A 218 -0.66 11.89 7.06
N THR A 219 0.67 11.75 7.17
CA THR A 219 1.37 10.60 6.61
C THR A 219 1.03 9.38 7.47
N ALA A 220 0.01 8.66 7.08
CA ALA A 220 -0.51 7.49 7.80
C ALA A 220 0.39 6.28 7.63
N ALA A 221 1.64 6.40 8.09
CA ALA A 221 2.68 5.39 7.92
C ALA A 221 2.47 4.18 8.81
N PHE A 222 2.62 2.99 8.27
CA PHE A 222 2.58 1.73 9.01
C PHE A 222 3.66 0.76 8.50
N HIS A 223 3.97 -0.24 9.32
CA HIS A 223 4.95 -1.28 9.00
C HIS A 223 4.59 -2.57 9.73
N SER A 224 5.16 -3.69 9.30
CA SER A 224 4.77 -5.02 9.79
C SER A 224 5.00 -5.19 11.30
N ASN A 225 6.24 -4.98 11.80
CA ASN A 225 6.58 -5.17 13.22
C ASN A 225 7.70 -4.21 13.65
N CYS A 226 7.56 -3.52 14.78
CA CYS A 226 8.56 -2.56 15.24
C CYS A 226 9.70 -3.18 16.08
N GLY A 227 9.59 -4.44 16.50
CA GLY A 227 10.59 -5.09 17.35
C GLY A 227 10.66 -4.55 18.79
N GLY A 228 9.56 -3.96 19.28
CA GLY A 228 9.45 -3.42 20.65
C GLY A 228 9.49 -1.90 20.76
N GLU A 229 9.85 -1.19 19.68
CA GLU A 229 9.89 0.27 19.65
C GLU A 229 9.78 0.81 18.23
N THR A 230 8.87 1.76 18.00
CA THR A 230 8.79 2.49 16.73
C THR A 230 9.92 3.53 16.63
N VAL A 231 10.09 4.11 15.44
CA VAL A 231 11.10 5.14 15.14
C VAL A 231 10.41 6.46 14.87
N ALA A 232 11.00 7.56 15.31
CA ALA A 232 10.53 8.88 14.92
C ALA A 232 10.82 9.16 13.43
N SER A 233 9.96 9.92 12.77
CA SER A 233 10.03 10.14 11.32
C SER A 233 11.35 10.78 10.86
N GLN A 234 11.91 11.72 11.63
CA GLN A 234 13.18 12.38 11.32
C GLN A 234 14.37 11.42 11.25
N ASP A 235 14.30 10.28 11.95
CA ASP A 235 15.39 9.31 12.03
C ASP A 235 15.45 8.39 10.81
N VAL A 236 14.37 8.36 10.01
CA VAL A 236 14.27 7.55 8.79
C VAL A 236 14.16 8.41 7.54
N TRP A 237 13.32 9.45 7.56
CA TRP A 237 12.95 10.25 6.38
C TRP A 237 13.53 11.67 6.37
N ALA A 238 14.33 12.04 7.36
CA ALA A 238 14.90 13.38 7.54
C ALA A 238 13.84 14.52 7.68
N VAL A 239 12.55 14.18 7.83
CA VAL A 239 11.44 15.11 8.05
C VAL A 239 10.82 14.81 9.40
N SER A 240 10.79 15.80 10.28
CA SER A 240 10.15 15.68 11.60
C SER A 240 8.68 16.04 11.48
N THR A 241 7.81 15.13 11.94
CA THR A 241 6.38 15.39 12.11
C THR A 241 5.99 15.28 13.59
N SER A 242 5.03 16.10 14.03
CA SER A 242 4.59 16.13 15.43
C SER A 242 4.00 14.80 15.89
N TYR A 243 3.31 14.10 15.00
CA TYR A 243 2.52 12.90 15.27
C TYR A 243 3.28 11.57 15.06
N LEU A 244 4.45 11.53 14.39
CA LEU A 244 5.26 10.31 14.17
C LEU A 244 6.46 10.28 15.12
N LYS A 245 6.19 10.11 16.41
CA LYS A 245 7.20 9.97 17.47
C LYS A 245 7.47 8.49 17.75
N SER A 246 8.62 8.20 18.37
CA SER A 246 8.91 6.86 18.88
C SER A 246 7.93 6.48 19.98
N VAL A 247 7.46 5.23 19.94
CA VAL A 247 6.55 4.63 20.93
C VAL A 247 7.12 3.28 21.36
N LYS A 248 7.17 3.00 22.65
CA LYS A 248 7.47 1.67 23.19
C LYS A 248 6.25 0.78 22.99
N ASP A 249 6.41 -0.29 22.21
CA ASP A 249 5.35 -1.23 21.84
C ASP A 249 5.75 -2.64 22.25
N THR A 250 5.21 -3.10 23.37
CA THR A 250 5.43 -4.47 23.84
C THR A 250 4.45 -5.49 23.24
N PHE A 251 3.41 -5.03 22.54
CA PHE A 251 2.36 -5.91 21.98
C PHE A 251 2.87 -6.75 20.81
N CYS A 252 3.89 -6.27 20.08
CA CYS A 252 4.44 -6.95 18.92
C CYS A 252 5.55 -7.99 19.22
N LEU A 253 6.06 -8.09 20.46
CA LEU A 253 7.28 -8.84 20.78
C LEU A 253 7.19 -10.36 20.58
N HIS A 254 6.01 -10.93 20.60
CA HIS A 254 5.76 -12.38 20.42
C HIS A 254 5.06 -12.71 19.09
N GLN A 255 5.08 -11.77 18.16
CA GLN A 255 4.46 -11.93 16.86
C GLN A 255 5.45 -12.50 15.82
N PRO A 256 4.98 -13.02 14.67
CA PRO A 256 5.81 -13.74 13.69
C PRO A 256 7.03 -12.98 13.17
N HIS A 257 6.95 -11.65 13.04
CA HIS A 257 8.04 -10.84 12.53
C HIS A 257 8.84 -10.11 13.61
N ALA A 258 8.66 -10.52 14.90
CA ALA A 258 9.35 -9.89 16.02
C ALA A 258 10.87 -10.08 15.99
N HIS A 259 11.34 -11.23 15.48
CA HIS A 259 12.76 -11.59 15.44
C HIS A 259 13.19 -12.12 14.08
N TRP A 260 14.46 -11.88 13.74
CA TRP A 260 15.09 -12.43 12.55
C TRP A 260 16.60 -12.55 12.74
N LYS A 261 17.23 -13.47 12.00
CA LYS A 261 18.68 -13.62 11.95
C LYS A 261 19.16 -13.66 10.51
N ARG A 262 20.36 -13.13 10.27
CA ARG A 262 21.05 -13.19 8.98
C ARG A 262 22.54 -13.43 9.24
N SER A 263 23.10 -14.45 8.59
CA SER A 263 24.55 -14.69 8.55
C SER A 263 25.14 -14.07 7.29
N ILE A 264 26.27 -13.41 7.42
CA ILE A 264 27.05 -12.82 6.32
C ILE A 264 28.49 -13.27 6.50
N PRO A 265 29.20 -13.77 5.47
CA PRO A 265 30.61 -14.09 5.56
C PRO A 265 31.42 -12.89 6.08
N LEU A 266 32.37 -13.14 6.96
CA LEU A 266 33.17 -12.09 7.59
C LEU A 266 33.92 -11.25 6.55
N GLU A 267 34.46 -11.91 5.53
CA GLU A 267 35.20 -11.21 4.46
C GLU A 267 34.29 -10.32 3.62
N ASP A 268 33.04 -10.75 3.34
CA ASP A 268 32.06 -9.91 2.63
C ASP A 268 31.69 -8.68 3.47
N TRP A 269 31.55 -8.85 4.78
CA TRP A 269 31.27 -7.75 5.71
C TRP A 269 32.43 -6.76 5.78
N LYS A 270 33.69 -7.25 5.89
CA LYS A 270 34.89 -6.42 5.85
C LYS A 270 34.99 -5.64 4.53
N ALA A 271 34.88 -6.36 3.42
CA ALA A 271 34.95 -5.75 2.09
C ALA A 271 33.87 -4.67 1.90
N TYR A 272 32.65 -4.92 2.33
CA TYR A 272 31.58 -3.92 2.32
C TYR A 272 31.93 -2.67 3.11
N LEU A 273 32.40 -2.82 4.33
CA LEU A 273 32.79 -1.70 5.20
C LEU A 273 33.95 -0.90 4.60
N GLN A 274 34.98 -1.59 4.11
CA GLN A 274 36.18 -0.97 3.57
C GLN A 274 35.95 -0.30 2.23
N LEU A 275 35.33 -1.00 1.28
CA LEU A 275 35.20 -0.53 -0.11
C LEU A 275 34.12 0.56 -0.21
N LYS A 276 32.98 0.36 0.43
CA LYS A 276 31.84 1.28 0.32
C LYS A 276 31.89 2.44 1.28
N HIS A 277 32.39 2.19 2.52
CA HIS A 277 32.32 3.19 3.58
C HIS A 277 33.70 3.71 4.04
N LYS A 278 34.79 3.19 3.49
CA LYS A 278 36.16 3.56 3.90
C LYS A 278 36.40 3.31 5.40
N TYR A 279 35.68 2.36 5.96
CA TYR A 279 35.81 2.00 7.39
C TYR A 279 37.13 1.28 7.63
N PRO A 280 37.92 1.65 8.64
CA PRO A 280 39.27 1.12 8.87
C PRO A 280 39.23 -0.26 9.54
N VAL A 281 38.87 -1.30 8.78
CA VAL A 281 38.76 -2.70 9.25
C VAL A 281 40.12 -3.30 9.66
N ASP A 282 41.23 -2.69 9.24
CA ASP A 282 42.59 -3.11 9.59
C ASP A 282 43.03 -2.63 10.99
N ASP A 283 42.30 -1.64 11.56
CA ASP A 283 42.45 -1.23 12.96
C ASP A 283 41.70 -2.24 13.85
N SER A 284 42.43 -2.84 14.79
CA SER A 284 41.91 -3.91 15.64
C SER A 284 40.71 -3.47 16.53
N LEU A 285 40.73 -2.22 17.03
CA LEU A 285 39.64 -1.70 17.85
C LEU A 285 38.41 -1.42 17.00
N LYS A 286 38.60 -0.79 15.84
CA LYS A 286 37.51 -0.56 14.87
C LYS A 286 36.93 -1.86 14.34
N PHE A 287 37.75 -2.87 14.13
CA PHE A 287 37.29 -4.18 13.73
C PHE A 287 36.41 -4.85 14.79
N VAL A 288 36.81 -4.75 16.07
CA VAL A 288 35.98 -5.23 17.20
C VAL A 288 34.62 -4.48 17.20
N ASP A 289 34.63 -3.15 17.07
CA ASP A 289 33.40 -2.37 17.00
C ASP A 289 32.52 -2.82 15.83
N ALA A 290 33.13 -3.13 14.67
CA ALA A 290 32.42 -3.59 13.48
C ALA A 290 31.83 -5.00 13.58
N THR A 291 32.38 -5.82 14.47
CA THR A 291 31.98 -7.23 14.65
C THR A 291 31.25 -7.53 15.96
N SER A 292 31.07 -6.50 16.81
CA SER A 292 30.36 -6.60 18.09
C SER A 292 29.39 -5.45 18.34
N PHE A 293 28.74 -4.96 17.30
CA PHE A 293 27.79 -3.85 17.38
C PHE A 293 26.51 -4.25 18.12
N ALA A 294 26.11 -3.42 19.09
CA ALA A 294 24.82 -3.55 19.77
C ALA A 294 24.13 -2.19 19.90
N GLN A 295 22.82 -2.17 19.67
CA GLN A 295 21.99 -1.01 19.99
C GLN A 295 21.61 -1.07 21.47
N GLY A 296 21.90 0.02 22.20
CA GLY A 296 21.64 0.09 23.64
C GLY A 296 20.15 0.18 24.01
N ASN A 297 19.77 1.14 24.85
CA ASN A 297 18.41 1.26 25.38
C ASN A 297 17.35 1.78 24.38
N GLY A 298 17.66 1.89 23.09
CA GLY A 298 16.77 2.36 22.05
C GLY A 298 17.32 2.06 20.65
N ARG A 299 16.58 2.45 19.62
CA ARG A 299 17.00 2.24 18.25
C ARG A 299 18.06 3.26 17.84
N ALA A 300 19.21 2.78 17.34
CA ALA A 300 20.24 3.62 16.77
C ALA A 300 19.89 4.02 15.33
N ILE A 301 20.40 5.17 14.88
CA ILE A 301 20.28 5.65 13.50
C ILE A 301 21.52 5.24 12.70
N TYR A 302 22.69 5.21 13.36
CA TYR A 302 23.98 4.95 12.75
C TYR A 302 24.62 3.70 13.32
N PHE A 303 25.33 2.98 12.46
CA PHE A 303 26.23 1.91 12.81
C PHE A 303 27.53 2.53 13.30
N THR A 304 27.98 2.14 14.48
CA THR A 304 29.17 2.64 15.18
C THR A 304 29.62 4.05 14.83
N ASP A 305 30.40 4.55 15.71
CA ASP A 305 31.37 5.62 15.63
C ASP A 305 30.93 7.04 15.28
N ARG A 306 31.47 7.94 16.08
CA ARG A 306 31.22 9.37 16.04
C ARG A 306 31.76 10.01 14.75
N ASP A 307 32.76 9.39 14.11
CA ASP A 307 33.48 9.97 12.98
C ASP A 307 33.07 9.41 11.61
N LEU A 308 32.57 8.16 11.55
CA LEU A 308 32.15 7.49 10.32
C LEU A 308 30.69 7.06 10.42
N LYS A 309 29.76 7.99 10.42
CA LYS A 309 28.32 7.77 10.55
C LYS A 309 27.74 6.98 9.38
N ILE A 310 27.80 5.65 9.40
CA ILE A 310 27.14 4.80 8.42
C ILE A 310 25.66 4.65 8.83
N PRO A 311 24.70 5.14 8.03
CA PRO A 311 23.29 5.01 8.39
C PRO A 311 22.85 3.54 8.37
N LEU A 312 22.21 3.06 9.43
CA LEU A 312 21.67 1.69 9.48
C LEU A 312 20.67 1.40 8.37
N LYS A 313 19.95 2.41 7.87
CA LYS A 313 19.07 2.26 6.71
C LYS A 313 19.82 1.88 5.43
N THR A 314 21.07 2.33 5.28
CA THR A 314 21.93 1.95 4.13
C THR A 314 22.33 0.50 4.24
N ILE A 315 22.81 0.07 5.41
CA ILE A 315 23.14 -1.34 5.66
C ILE A 315 21.93 -2.24 5.45
N ARG A 316 20.75 -1.82 5.96
CA ARG A 316 19.50 -2.55 5.74
C ARG A 316 19.19 -2.72 4.26
N ALA A 317 19.31 -1.68 3.47
CA ALA A 317 19.04 -1.72 2.02
C ALA A 317 20.02 -2.62 1.27
N ASP A 318 21.31 -2.46 1.54
CA ASP A 318 22.38 -3.18 0.84
C ASP A 318 22.35 -4.71 1.11
N PHE A 319 22.09 -5.09 2.34
CA PHE A 319 21.98 -6.51 2.73
C PHE A 319 20.54 -7.03 2.75
N GLN A 320 19.55 -6.25 2.31
CA GLN A 320 18.13 -6.62 2.29
C GLN A 320 17.64 -7.14 3.66
N LEU A 321 18.07 -6.47 4.75
CA LEU A 321 17.69 -6.83 6.11
C LEU A 321 16.22 -6.44 6.39
N LYS A 322 15.57 -7.16 7.29
CA LYS A 322 14.16 -6.93 7.60
C LYS A 322 13.91 -5.59 8.29
N SER A 323 14.84 -5.13 9.14
CA SER A 323 14.74 -3.87 9.89
C SER A 323 16.11 -3.23 10.09
N THR A 324 16.14 -2.03 10.67
CA THR A 324 17.37 -1.37 11.19
C THR A 324 17.63 -1.68 12.67
N TYR A 325 16.82 -2.50 13.32
CA TYR A 325 16.93 -2.81 14.74
C TYR A 325 17.61 -4.15 14.94
N PHE A 326 18.96 -4.17 14.93
CA PHE A 326 19.77 -5.39 15.02
C PHE A 326 21.06 -5.17 15.82
N SER A 327 21.61 -6.24 16.32
CA SER A 327 23.00 -6.35 16.78
C SER A 327 23.82 -7.15 15.77
N ILE A 328 25.14 -7.03 15.86
CA ILE A 328 26.10 -7.80 15.06
C ILE A 328 27.05 -8.49 16.03
N GLU A 329 27.30 -9.77 15.81
CA GLU A 329 28.27 -10.58 16.56
C GLU A 329 29.04 -11.45 15.59
N GLN A 330 30.38 -11.49 15.73
CA GLN A 330 31.21 -12.43 14.99
C GLN A 330 31.09 -13.83 15.56
N GLN A 331 30.83 -14.81 14.71
CA GLN A 331 30.80 -16.22 15.03
C GLN A 331 31.62 -17.00 13.97
N GLY A 332 32.86 -17.33 14.33
CA GLY A 332 33.80 -17.96 13.40
C GLY A 332 34.10 -17.08 12.19
N GLU A 333 33.90 -17.60 11.00
CA GLU A 333 34.12 -16.92 9.69
C GLU A 333 32.89 -16.12 9.21
N SER A 334 31.93 -15.85 10.07
CA SER A 334 30.73 -15.09 9.75
C SER A 334 30.45 -14.03 10.79
N VAL A 335 29.71 -12.99 10.38
CA VAL A 335 29.02 -12.08 11.28
C VAL A 335 27.52 -12.42 11.28
N ILE A 336 26.94 -12.50 12.47
CA ILE A 336 25.53 -12.77 12.66
C ILE A 336 24.81 -11.45 12.99
N PHE A 337 23.88 -11.09 12.14
CA PHE A 337 22.92 -10.04 12.40
C PHE A 337 21.73 -10.65 13.16
N ASP A 338 21.55 -10.29 14.42
CA ASP A 338 20.41 -10.68 15.25
C ASP A 338 19.47 -9.49 15.37
N GLY A 339 18.35 -9.53 14.68
CA GLY A 339 17.49 -8.40 14.48
C GLY A 339 16.07 -8.58 15.02
N ARG A 340 15.40 -7.44 15.24
CA ARG A 340 14.02 -7.35 15.72
C ARG A 340 13.17 -6.52 14.76
N GLY A 341 11.92 -6.98 14.52
CA GLY A 341 10.95 -6.28 13.73
C GLY A 341 11.14 -6.41 12.21
N TYR A 342 10.18 -5.88 11.46
CA TYR A 342 10.14 -5.90 10.00
C TYR A 342 9.51 -4.62 9.46
N GLY A 343 10.24 -3.91 8.60
CA GLY A 343 9.82 -2.65 7.97
C GLY A 343 10.67 -1.46 8.40
N HIS A 344 10.19 -0.26 8.09
CA HIS A 344 10.89 0.99 8.37
C HIS A 344 10.78 1.45 9.83
N GLY A 345 9.80 0.95 10.57
CA GLY A 345 9.63 1.22 12.00
C GLY A 345 8.87 2.50 12.35
N VAL A 346 8.45 3.33 11.41
CA VAL A 346 7.75 4.61 11.66
C VAL A 346 6.24 4.41 11.71
N GLY A 347 5.56 5.09 12.64
CA GLY A 347 4.11 5.07 12.78
C GLY A 347 3.58 3.74 13.33
N LEU A 348 2.46 3.24 12.80
CA LEU A 348 1.78 2.06 13.34
C LEU A 348 2.56 0.77 13.08
N CYS A 349 2.72 -0.04 14.12
CA CYS A 349 3.16 -1.42 14.05
C CYS A 349 1.93 -2.33 13.84
N GLN A 350 1.80 -2.94 12.66
CA GLN A 350 0.63 -3.75 12.30
C GLN A 350 0.41 -4.91 13.28
N GLU A 351 1.45 -5.71 13.56
CA GLU A 351 1.34 -6.84 14.48
C GLU A 351 1.07 -6.42 15.93
N GLY A 352 1.60 -5.27 16.37
CA GLY A 352 1.26 -4.68 17.66
C GLY A 352 -0.20 -4.23 17.72
N ALA A 353 -0.68 -3.54 16.67
CA ALA A 353 -2.07 -3.10 16.56
C ALA A 353 -3.06 -4.28 16.49
N MET A 354 -2.74 -5.35 15.75
CA MET A 354 -3.53 -6.59 15.73
C MET A 354 -3.65 -7.18 17.14
N ARG A 355 -2.52 -7.25 17.86
CA ARG A 355 -2.52 -7.76 19.24
C ARG A 355 -3.33 -6.88 20.18
N MET A 356 -3.26 -5.56 20.07
CA MET A 356 -4.11 -4.66 20.84
C MET A 356 -5.60 -4.89 20.54
N ALA A 357 -5.97 -5.05 19.28
CA ALA A 357 -7.34 -5.33 18.87
C ALA A 357 -7.86 -6.68 19.43
N ASP A 358 -7.02 -7.72 19.47
CA ASP A 358 -7.34 -9.00 20.14
C ASP A 358 -7.56 -8.81 21.65
N LEU A 359 -6.84 -7.90 22.26
CA LEU A 359 -7.00 -7.51 23.68
C LEU A 359 -8.17 -6.55 23.91
N LYS A 360 -9.01 -6.32 22.88
CA LYS A 360 -10.24 -5.51 22.91
C LYS A 360 -10.02 -4.00 23.01
N TYR A 361 -8.84 -3.51 22.62
CA TYR A 361 -8.68 -2.08 22.36
C TYR A 361 -9.47 -1.69 21.11
N SER A 362 -10.17 -0.57 21.17
CA SER A 362 -10.86 0.01 20.03
C SER A 362 -9.88 0.58 19.00
N TYR A 363 -10.30 0.71 17.76
CA TYR A 363 -9.48 1.32 16.70
C TYR A 363 -9.03 2.75 17.06
N LYS A 364 -9.81 3.50 17.84
CA LYS A 364 -9.47 4.85 18.31
C LYS A 364 -8.34 4.83 19.37
N GLU A 365 -8.40 3.89 20.30
CA GLU A 365 -7.34 3.72 21.30
C GLU A 365 -6.04 3.30 20.65
N ILE A 366 -6.09 2.39 19.67
CA ILE A 366 -4.92 1.93 18.92
C ILE A 366 -4.34 3.08 18.08
N LEU A 367 -5.18 3.86 17.40
CA LEU A 367 -4.75 5.06 16.66
C LEU A 367 -3.94 6.00 17.56
N ASN A 368 -4.52 6.37 18.72
CA ASN A 368 -3.91 7.30 19.66
C ASN A 368 -2.65 6.76 20.36
N PHE A 369 -2.48 5.44 20.40
CA PHE A 369 -1.26 4.82 20.91
C PHE A 369 -0.07 5.05 19.98
N TYR A 370 -0.27 4.92 18.65
CA TYR A 370 0.82 5.05 17.67
C TYR A 370 1.00 6.46 17.12
N TYR A 371 -0.06 7.27 17.06
CA TYR A 371 -0.01 8.64 16.55
C TYR A 371 -0.46 9.61 17.63
N ARG A 372 0.32 10.66 17.86
CA ARG A 372 0.03 11.66 18.90
C ARG A 372 -0.42 12.96 18.28
N GLY A 373 -1.42 13.64 18.91
CA GLY A 373 -1.90 14.92 18.41
C GLY A 373 -2.50 14.78 17.00
N VAL A 374 -3.37 13.76 16.83
CA VAL A 374 -4.10 13.55 15.58
C VAL A 374 -5.60 13.49 15.86
N HIS A 375 -6.39 13.83 14.86
CA HIS A 375 -7.84 13.88 14.95
C HIS A 375 -8.47 13.00 13.87
N LEU A 376 -9.46 12.21 14.29
CA LEU A 376 -10.29 11.43 13.38
C LEU A 376 -11.47 12.29 12.93
N VAL A 377 -11.56 12.54 11.64
CA VAL A 377 -12.60 13.40 11.06
C VAL A 377 -13.28 12.72 9.88
N ASP A 378 -14.53 13.13 9.61
CA ASP A 378 -15.23 12.74 8.40
C ASP A 378 -14.77 13.63 7.23
N LEU A 379 -14.51 13.02 6.07
CA LEU A 379 -14.03 13.72 4.87
C LEU A 379 -15.01 14.79 4.39
N SER A 380 -16.33 14.57 4.59
CA SER A 380 -17.36 15.55 4.25
C SER A 380 -17.22 16.84 5.07
N ALA A 381 -16.83 16.73 6.36
CA ALA A 381 -16.56 17.89 7.20
C ALA A 381 -15.32 18.67 6.72
N LEU A 382 -14.25 17.97 6.32
CA LEU A 382 -13.05 18.62 5.75
C LEU A 382 -13.35 19.38 4.47
N ASN A 383 -14.17 18.82 3.59
CA ASN A 383 -14.54 19.47 2.33
C ASN A 383 -15.38 20.75 2.60
N TYR A 384 -16.22 20.74 3.62
CA TYR A 384 -16.97 21.92 4.01
C TYR A 384 -16.04 23.09 4.41
N PHE A 385 -15.04 22.85 5.24
CA PHE A 385 -14.10 23.87 5.69
C PHE A 385 -13.07 24.32 4.63
N ARG A 386 -12.88 23.54 3.55
CA ARG A 386 -11.94 23.88 2.46
C ARG A 386 -12.59 24.69 1.34
N GLN A 387 -13.91 24.84 1.32
CA GLN A 387 -14.65 25.60 0.30
C GLN A 387 -14.90 27.07 0.69
N GLU A 388 -14.46 27.50 1.88
CA GLU A 388 -14.39 28.91 2.30
C GLU A 388 -12.99 29.50 2.03
#